data_617383c1560eae3c4192f78fbc01aa30
#
_entry.id   617383c1560eae3c4192f78fbc01aa30
#
_cell.length_a   1.000
_cell.length_b   1.000
_cell.length_c   1.000
_cell.angle_alpha   90.00
_cell.angle_beta   90.00
_cell.angle_gamma   90.00
#
_symmetry.space_group_name_H-M   'P 1'
#
loop_
_entity.id
_entity.type
_entity.pdbx_description
1 polymer ?
#
loop_
_entity_poly.entity_id
_entity_poly.type
_entity_poly.pdbx_seq_one_letter_code
_entity_poly.pdbx_strand_id
1 'polypeptide(L)'
;MKLILTTLSIMFILSGCSHKMTYVDFSSGEVFSGHYIGMSKDVEVKMPSGEVLKGKYSNVHNGSFAFGNSFTTGTATTGTTTAFGSANTFGSAYSVGGAGKAYALLRSETSALMMELLVDYSTWDGSGFGEARTNDGRRYRVQF
;
A
#
# COMPACT_ATOMS: atom_id res chain seq x y z
N MET A 1 20.63 -13.95 -41.50
CA MET A 1 21.29 -13.28 -40.38
C MET A 1 20.63 -11.97 -39.99
N LYS A 2 20.13 -11.13 -40.87
CA LYS A 2 19.46 -9.85 -40.53
C LYS A 2 18.14 -10.01 -39.76
N LEU A 3 17.37 -11.07 -40.02
CA LEU A 3 16.07 -11.31 -39.36
C LEU A 3 16.20 -11.72 -37.90
N ILE A 4 17.25 -12.45 -37.52
CA ILE A 4 17.50 -12.91 -36.14
C ILE A 4 17.91 -11.74 -35.23
N LEU A 5 18.64 -10.77 -35.78
CA LEU A 5 19.07 -9.59 -35.04
C LEU A 5 17.91 -8.66 -34.67
N THR A 6 16.90 -8.57 -35.55
CA THR A 6 15.71 -7.73 -35.35
C THR A 6 14.78 -8.33 -34.29
N THR A 7 14.64 -9.65 -34.25
CA THR A 7 13.83 -10.35 -33.24
C THR A 7 14.43 -10.26 -31.83
N LEU A 8 15.76 -10.30 -31.73
CA LEU A 8 16.45 -10.16 -30.42
C LEU A 8 16.34 -8.74 -29.86
N SER A 9 16.30 -7.71 -30.73
CA SER A 9 16.17 -6.31 -30.30
C SER A 9 14.78 -5.99 -29.75
N ILE A 10 13.74 -6.67 -30.23
CA ILE A 10 12.35 -6.46 -29.77
C ILE A 10 12.11 -7.10 -28.39
N MET A 11 12.85 -8.16 -28.05
CA MET A 11 12.71 -8.84 -26.77
C MET A 11 13.25 -8.04 -25.57
N PHE A 12 14.12 -7.05 -25.80
CA PHE A 12 14.69 -6.20 -24.75
C PHE A 12 13.81 -5.02 -24.34
N ILE A 13 12.77 -4.69 -25.09
CA ILE A 13 11.91 -3.51 -24.84
C ILE A 13 10.74 -3.84 -23.89
N LEU A 14 10.49 -5.12 -23.59
CA LEU A 14 9.37 -5.59 -22.79
C LEU A 14 9.67 -5.75 -21.28
N SER A 15 10.87 -5.45 -20.82
CA SER A 15 11.13 -5.37 -19.37
C SER A 15 10.58 -4.07 -18.83
N GLY A 16 9.28 -4.05 -18.53
CA GLY A 16 8.66 -2.97 -17.80
C GLY A 16 9.50 -2.69 -16.53
N CYS A 17 9.84 -1.43 -16.29
CA CYS A 17 10.61 -1.03 -15.13
C CYS A 17 9.92 -1.52 -13.85
N SER A 18 10.47 -2.57 -13.25
CA SER A 18 10.05 -3.05 -11.94
C SER A 18 10.85 -2.30 -10.88
N HIS A 19 10.16 -1.71 -9.94
CA HIS A 19 10.76 -0.97 -8.83
C HIS A 19 10.64 -1.78 -7.55
N LYS A 20 11.74 -1.89 -6.82
CA LYS A 20 11.78 -2.60 -5.55
C LYS A 20 11.17 -1.76 -4.44
N MET A 21 10.36 -2.39 -3.60
CA MET A 21 9.83 -1.84 -2.37
C MET A 21 10.39 -2.60 -1.17
N THR A 22 10.72 -1.91 -0.11
CA THR A 22 11.19 -2.48 1.14
C THR A 22 10.16 -2.28 2.22
N TYR A 23 9.80 -3.34 2.91
CA TYR A 23 8.84 -3.37 4.01
C TYR A 23 9.58 -3.68 5.30
N VAL A 24 9.25 -2.95 6.36
CA VAL A 24 9.81 -3.16 7.72
C VAL A 24 8.65 -3.31 8.69
N ASP A 25 8.57 -4.44 9.35
CA ASP A 25 7.55 -4.70 10.37
C ASP A 25 7.78 -3.80 11.59
N PHE A 26 6.74 -3.08 12.02
CA PHE A 26 6.84 -2.16 13.16
C PHE A 26 7.06 -2.88 14.49
N SER A 27 6.62 -4.11 14.62
CA SER A 27 6.68 -4.87 15.87
C SER A 27 7.97 -5.68 16.02
N SER A 28 8.40 -6.33 14.93
CA SER A 28 9.58 -7.22 14.95
C SER A 28 10.84 -6.60 14.36
N GLY A 29 10.70 -5.54 13.55
CA GLY A 29 11.79 -5.00 12.77
C GLY A 29 12.21 -5.87 11.58
N GLU A 30 11.47 -6.95 11.30
CA GLU A 30 11.74 -7.83 10.17
C GLU A 30 11.60 -7.09 8.84
N VAL A 31 12.55 -7.35 7.93
CA VAL A 31 12.62 -6.66 6.64
C VAL A 31 12.33 -7.67 5.53
N PHE A 32 11.42 -7.30 4.64
CA PHE A 32 11.12 -8.08 3.45
C PHE A 32 10.88 -7.16 2.25
N SER A 33 10.68 -7.73 1.08
CA SER A 33 10.60 -6.95 -0.15
C SER A 33 9.36 -7.26 -0.97
N GLY A 34 8.93 -6.26 -1.71
CA GLY A 34 7.99 -6.36 -2.79
C GLY A 34 8.49 -5.60 -4.00
N HIS A 35 7.68 -5.54 -5.02
CA HIS A 35 7.94 -4.73 -6.20
C HIS A 35 6.63 -4.20 -6.80
N TYR A 36 6.76 -3.12 -7.55
CA TYR A 36 5.66 -2.60 -8.36
C TYR A 36 6.13 -2.37 -9.79
N ILE A 37 5.19 -2.43 -10.71
CA ILE A 37 5.42 -2.19 -12.14
C ILE A 37 4.62 -0.94 -12.54
N GLY A 38 5.32 0.12 -12.94
CA GLY A 38 4.69 1.41 -13.23
C GLY A 38 3.64 1.36 -14.34
N MET A 39 3.91 0.64 -15.41
CA MET A 39 3.02 0.57 -16.58
C MET A 39 1.73 -0.22 -16.31
N SER A 40 1.83 -1.40 -15.72
CA SER A 40 0.68 -2.28 -15.45
C SER A 40 -0.02 -1.96 -14.13
N LYS A 41 0.62 -1.13 -13.29
CA LYS A 41 0.19 -0.80 -11.93
C LYS A 41 0.12 -1.99 -10.99
N ASP A 42 0.76 -3.09 -11.34
CA ASP A 42 0.81 -4.28 -10.51
C ASP A 42 1.74 -4.07 -9.31
N VAL A 43 1.32 -4.59 -8.17
CA VAL A 43 2.11 -4.65 -6.94
C VAL A 43 2.13 -6.08 -6.46
N GLU A 44 3.32 -6.57 -6.13
CA GLU A 44 3.52 -7.88 -5.54
C GLU A 44 4.41 -7.78 -4.32
N VAL A 45 4.01 -8.43 -3.24
CA VAL A 45 4.74 -8.45 -1.97
C VAL A 45 4.93 -9.90 -1.53
N LYS A 46 6.17 -10.29 -1.27
CA LYS A 46 6.50 -11.58 -0.72
C LYS A 46 6.68 -11.47 0.79
N MET A 47 5.73 -12.02 1.53
CA MET A 47 5.74 -12.01 2.98
C MET A 47 6.84 -12.94 3.54
N PRO A 48 7.33 -12.69 4.76
CA PRO A 48 8.29 -13.59 5.43
C PRO A 48 7.78 -15.03 5.58
N SER A 49 6.47 -15.21 5.67
CA SER A 49 5.81 -16.51 5.68
C SER A 49 5.96 -17.30 4.36
N GLY A 50 6.46 -16.66 3.30
CA GLY A 50 6.51 -17.21 1.95
C GLY A 50 5.26 -16.94 1.12
N GLU A 51 4.23 -16.38 1.73
CA GLU A 51 2.99 -16.02 1.07
C GLU A 51 3.20 -14.82 0.14
N VAL A 52 2.54 -14.83 -1.02
CA VAL A 52 2.62 -13.76 -2.01
C VAL A 52 1.28 -13.03 -2.07
N LEU A 53 1.35 -11.71 -1.86
CA LEU A 53 0.20 -10.82 -1.99
C LEU A 53 0.30 -10.05 -3.29
N LYS A 54 -0.79 -10.00 -4.05
CA LYS A 54 -0.86 -9.30 -5.34
C LYS A 54 -2.04 -8.36 -5.41
N GLY A 55 -1.87 -7.28 -6.16
CA GLY A 55 -2.92 -6.30 -6.41
C GLY A 55 -2.48 -5.23 -7.40
N LYS A 56 -3.31 -4.20 -7.52
CA LYS A 56 -3.00 -3.04 -8.36
C LYS A 56 -3.05 -1.77 -7.51
N TYR A 57 -2.15 -0.85 -7.80
CA TYR A 57 -2.22 0.47 -7.18
C TYR A 57 -3.02 1.45 -8.03
N SER A 58 -3.63 2.40 -7.36
CA SER A 58 -4.28 3.56 -7.96
C SER A 58 -3.64 4.83 -7.45
N ASN A 59 -3.35 5.76 -8.35
CA ASN A 59 -2.89 7.08 -7.97
C ASN A 59 -4.05 7.88 -7.42
N VAL A 60 -3.85 8.48 -6.26
CA VAL A 60 -4.81 9.38 -5.63
C VAL A 60 -4.46 10.81 -6.04
N HIS A 61 -5.14 11.30 -7.06
CA HIS A 61 -5.02 12.70 -7.49
C HIS A 61 -5.95 13.55 -6.62
N ASN A 62 -5.42 14.56 -5.97
CA ASN A 62 -6.19 15.52 -5.16
C ASN A 62 -6.72 15.00 -3.81
N GLY A 63 -6.03 14.04 -3.17
CA GLY A 63 -6.48 13.60 -1.84
C GLY A 63 -5.34 13.11 -0.95
N SER A 64 -5.45 13.34 0.35
CA SER A 64 -4.65 12.63 1.34
C SER A 64 -5.47 11.46 1.88
N PHE A 65 -4.82 10.33 1.98
CA PHE A 65 -5.37 9.14 2.59
C PHE A 65 -4.64 8.91 3.91
N ALA A 66 -5.33 8.66 4.98
CA ALA A 66 -4.71 8.31 6.25
C ALA A 66 -5.32 7.02 6.78
N PHE A 67 -4.48 6.08 7.17
CA PHE A 67 -4.94 4.99 8.02
C PHE A 67 -5.07 5.52 9.45
N GLY A 68 -6.25 5.41 10.01
CA GLY A 68 -6.50 5.77 11.40
C GLY A 68 -7.20 4.64 12.13
N ASN A 69 -6.66 4.27 13.29
CA ASN A 69 -7.50 3.79 14.36
C ASN A 69 -7.99 5.06 15.05
N SER A 70 -9.16 5.54 14.72
CA SER A 70 -9.74 6.62 15.49
C SER A 70 -10.54 6.01 16.61
N PHE A 71 -10.05 6.27 17.82
CA PHE A 71 -10.83 6.06 19.04
C PHE A 71 -11.62 7.35 19.26
N THR A 72 -12.90 7.31 19.00
CA THR A 72 -13.80 8.44 19.28
C THR A 72 -14.54 8.14 20.56
N THR A 73 -14.27 8.91 21.60
CA THR A 73 -15.11 8.95 22.79
C THR A 73 -16.10 10.10 22.63
N GLY A 74 -17.36 9.79 22.64
CA GLY A 74 -18.43 10.78 22.62
C GLY A 74 -19.22 10.73 23.93
N THR A 75 -19.54 11.90 24.47
CA THR A 75 -20.50 12.04 25.55
C THR A 75 -21.73 12.74 25.00
N ALA A 76 -22.88 12.11 25.12
CA ALA A 76 -24.16 12.75 24.85
C ALA A 76 -24.90 12.98 26.16
N THR A 77 -25.27 14.24 26.45
CA THR A 77 -26.03 14.59 27.63
C THR A 77 -27.42 15.07 27.20
N THR A 78 -28.46 14.42 27.70
CA THR A 78 -29.84 14.85 27.52
C THR A 78 -30.49 14.97 28.89
N GLY A 79 -30.70 16.21 29.35
CA GLY A 79 -31.20 16.48 30.68
C GLY A 79 -30.20 16.06 31.78
N THR A 80 -30.63 15.20 32.70
CA THR A 80 -29.78 14.66 33.79
C THR A 80 -29.08 13.35 33.43
N THR A 81 -29.27 12.83 32.21
CA THR A 81 -28.69 11.57 31.79
C THR A 81 -27.52 11.81 30.85
N THR A 82 -26.32 11.30 31.23
CA THR A 82 -25.12 11.32 30.41
C THR A 82 -24.81 9.92 29.93
N ALA A 83 -24.77 9.74 28.64
CA ALA A 83 -24.33 8.50 28.02
C ALA A 83 -22.90 8.65 27.47
N PHE A 84 -22.06 7.68 27.82
CA PHE A 84 -20.70 7.57 27.30
C PHE A 84 -20.69 6.52 26.20
N GLY A 85 -20.22 6.91 25.02
CA GLY A 85 -20.03 5.99 23.90
C GLY A 85 -18.58 5.99 23.46
N SER A 86 -18.02 4.82 23.23
CA SER A 86 -16.73 4.66 22.54
C SER A 86 -16.96 3.89 21.25
N ALA A 87 -16.50 4.45 20.13
CA ALA A 87 -16.49 3.76 18.86
C ALA A 87 -15.03 3.56 18.42
N ASN A 88 -14.68 2.33 18.16
CA ASN A 88 -13.41 1.97 17.55
C ASN A 88 -13.67 1.79 16.07
N THR A 89 -13.29 2.77 15.25
CA THR A 89 -13.50 2.71 13.82
C THR A 89 -12.17 2.45 13.14
N PHE A 90 -12.04 1.29 12.55
CA PHE A 90 -11.02 1.02 11.56
C PHE A 90 -11.47 1.73 10.28
N GLY A 91 -10.86 2.83 9.96
CA GLY A 91 -11.22 3.65 8.80
C GLY A 91 -10.01 4.26 8.15
N SER A 92 -10.07 4.34 6.84
CA SER A 92 -9.23 5.20 6.05
C SER A 92 -9.90 6.57 5.95
N ALA A 93 -9.20 7.63 6.35
CA ALA A 93 -9.65 9.00 6.16
C ALA A 93 -9.04 9.56 4.88
N TYR A 94 -9.88 10.17 4.06
CA TYR A 94 -9.49 10.82 2.82
C TYR A 94 -9.47 12.34 3.03
N SER A 95 -8.36 13.00 2.73
CA SER A 95 -8.28 14.46 2.74
C SER A 95 -7.70 14.99 1.43
N VAL A 96 -8.15 16.17 1.02
CA VAL A 96 -7.76 16.80 -0.25
C VAL A 96 -6.45 17.58 -0.05
N GLY A 97 -5.42 17.27 -0.83
CA GLY A 97 -4.16 18.03 -0.87
C GLY A 97 -2.90 17.16 -0.83
N GLY A 98 -2.08 17.28 -1.83
CA GLY A 98 -0.78 16.62 -1.97
C GLY A 98 -0.67 15.81 -3.26
N ALA A 99 0.36 16.10 -4.03
CA ALA A 99 0.69 15.33 -5.23
C ALA A 99 1.44 14.05 -4.83
N GLY A 100 1.29 12.98 -5.62
CA GLY A 100 2.09 11.79 -5.50
C GLY A 100 1.70 10.82 -4.39
N LYS A 101 0.40 10.50 -4.27
CA LYS A 101 -0.07 9.42 -3.39
C LYS A 101 -0.58 8.24 -4.20
N ALA A 102 -0.32 7.04 -3.72
CA ALA A 102 -0.86 5.81 -4.28
C ALA A 102 -1.44 4.91 -3.19
N TYR A 103 -2.51 4.26 -3.56
CA TYR A 103 -3.20 3.27 -2.73
C TYR A 103 -3.25 1.92 -3.46
N ALA A 104 -3.02 0.84 -2.75
CA ALA A 104 -3.22 -0.51 -3.27
C ALA A 104 -3.87 -1.42 -2.23
N LEU A 105 -4.75 -2.29 -2.69
CA LEU A 105 -5.26 -3.42 -1.93
C LEU A 105 -4.67 -4.70 -2.53
N LEU A 106 -3.86 -5.38 -1.74
CA LEU A 106 -3.21 -6.64 -2.12
C LEU A 106 -3.93 -7.79 -1.44
N ARG A 107 -4.02 -8.92 -2.15
CA ARG A 107 -4.67 -10.13 -1.65
C ARG A 107 -3.78 -11.33 -1.87
N SER A 108 -3.86 -12.28 -0.96
CA SER A 108 -3.30 -13.61 -1.15
C SER A 108 -4.20 -14.43 -2.08
N GLU A 109 -3.58 -15.28 -2.90
CA GLU A 109 -4.28 -16.28 -3.71
C GLU A 109 -4.54 -17.57 -2.91
N THR A 110 -3.84 -17.77 -1.79
CA THR A 110 -3.84 -19.01 -1.02
C THR A 110 -4.51 -18.89 0.34
N SER A 111 -4.73 -17.69 0.84
CA SER A 111 -5.35 -17.43 2.14
C SER A 111 -6.29 -16.23 2.11
N ALA A 112 -6.92 -15.94 3.25
CA ALA A 112 -7.74 -14.74 3.43
C ALA A 112 -6.90 -13.48 3.78
N LEU A 113 -5.56 -13.54 3.70
CA LEU A 113 -4.70 -12.43 4.03
C LEU A 113 -4.84 -11.32 2.99
N MET A 114 -5.06 -10.11 3.47
CA MET A 114 -5.11 -8.89 2.68
C MET A 114 -4.18 -7.86 3.27
N MET A 115 -3.61 -7.01 2.42
CA MET A 115 -2.78 -5.89 2.81
C MET A 115 -3.24 -4.62 2.10
N GLU A 116 -3.50 -3.61 2.86
CA GLU A 116 -3.69 -2.24 2.35
C GLU A 116 -2.34 -1.52 2.38
N LEU A 117 -2.01 -0.89 1.27
CA LEU A 117 -0.78 -0.13 1.09
C LEU A 117 -1.13 1.31 0.76
N LEU A 118 -0.53 2.24 1.48
CA LEU A 118 -0.62 3.65 1.22
C LEU A 118 0.77 4.26 1.20
N VAL A 119 1.10 4.95 0.12
CA VAL A 119 2.41 5.56 -0.06
C VAL A 119 2.31 6.98 -0.60
N ASP A 120 3.22 7.82 -0.12
CA ASP A 120 3.56 9.10 -0.72
C ASP A 120 4.80 8.90 -1.60
N TYR A 121 4.78 9.43 -2.81
CA TYR A 121 5.90 9.28 -3.73
C TYR A 121 6.27 10.60 -4.42
N SER A 122 7.54 10.73 -4.73
CA SER A 122 8.07 11.81 -5.54
C SER A 122 7.80 11.52 -7.03
N THR A 123 7.24 12.47 -7.74
CA THR A 123 7.03 12.36 -9.19
C THR A 123 8.32 12.59 -9.99
N TRP A 124 9.41 13.04 -9.34
CA TRP A 124 10.67 13.35 -9.98
C TRP A 124 11.60 12.15 -10.10
N ASP A 125 11.74 11.40 -9.03
CA ASP A 125 12.70 10.28 -8.93
C ASP A 125 12.02 8.93 -8.63
N GLY A 126 10.71 8.94 -8.42
CA GLY A 126 9.94 7.73 -8.10
C GLY A 126 10.22 7.14 -6.72
N SER A 127 11.01 7.84 -5.89
CA SER A 127 11.20 7.43 -4.50
C SER A 127 9.96 7.70 -3.66
N GLY A 128 9.74 6.92 -2.61
CA GLY A 128 8.58 7.11 -1.77
C GLY A 128 8.66 6.38 -0.44
N PHE A 129 7.72 6.73 0.41
CA PHE A 129 7.56 6.09 1.70
C PHE A 129 6.08 6.01 2.06
N GLY A 130 5.74 5.10 2.94
CA GLY A 130 4.37 4.95 3.39
C GLY A 130 4.21 3.88 4.43
N GLU A 131 2.97 3.46 4.58
CA GLU A 131 2.58 2.39 5.49
C GLU A 131 1.77 1.33 4.74
N ALA A 132 1.93 0.09 5.20
CA ALA A 132 1.07 -1.01 4.84
C ALA A 132 0.45 -1.62 6.09
N ARG A 133 -0.75 -2.16 5.96
CA ARG A 133 -1.48 -2.82 7.04
C ARG A 133 -2.17 -4.08 6.54
N THR A 134 -2.04 -5.15 7.28
CA THR A 134 -2.75 -6.40 7.00
C THR A 134 -4.04 -6.50 7.80
N ASN A 135 -5.00 -7.27 7.31
CA ASN A 135 -6.28 -7.51 7.98
C ASN A 135 -6.15 -8.28 9.31
N ASP A 136 -5.00 -8.91 9.57
CA ASP A 136 -4.64 -9.51 10.86
C ASP A 136 -4.02 -8.51 11.86
N GLY A 137 -3.93 -7.22 11.48
CA GLY A 137 -3.52 -6.12 12.36
C GLY A 137 -2.04 -5.78 12.34
N ARG A 138 -1.21 -6.46 11.56
CA ARG A 138 0.22 -6.10 11.42
C ARG A 138 0.38 -4.82 10.61
N ARG A 139 1.42 -4.06 10.97
CA ARG A 139 1.74 -2.78 10.32
C ARG A 139 3.18 -2.78 9.86
N TYR A 140 3.41 -2.16 8.71
CA TYR A 140 4.72 -2.11 8.06
C TYR A 140 5.01 -0.70 7.58
N ARG A 141 6.27 -0.27 7.75
CA ARG A 141 6.80 0.88 7.02
C ARG A 141 7.23 0.43 5.64
N VAL A 142 6.95 1.25 4.63
CA VAL A 142 7.28 0.96 3.23
C VAL A 142 8.17 2.07 2.69
N GLN A 143 9.21 1.68 1.94
CA GLN A 143 10.14 2.59 1.25
C GLN A 143 10.48 2.03 -0.13
N PHE A 144 10.69 2.89 -1.09
CA PHE A 144 11.11 2.54 -2.46
C PHE A 144 11.81 3.71 -3.14
#